data_08a90a3f848fc075e9584c9ba8f7503c
#
_entry.id   08a90a3f848fc075e9584c9ba8f7503c
#
_cell.length_a   1.000
_cell.length_b   1.000
_cell.length_c   1.000
_cell.angle_alpha   90.00
_cell.angle_beta   90.00
_cell.angle_gamma   90.00
#
_symmetry.space_group_name_H-M   'P 1'
#
loop_
_entity.id
_entity.type
_entity.pdbx_description
1 polymer ?
#
loop_
_entity_poly.entity_id
_entity_poly.type
_entity_poly.pdbx_seq_one_letter_code
_entity_poly.pdbx_strand_id
1 'polypeptide(L)'
;MNDRNYKYVIVGAGLAGVSAVEGIRERDPAGTILLIGAEAHLPYDRPPLSKKLWTGKKKEADIFLHPGDWYVDLAVEVLMGSRVTDVDPADRTLRLEGNGRRVGYEKLLLATGGTPRTPALPGADLPGIIPFRTLDDYRAVRALALAGSSALIIGGGFIGSEMAAALALNGVHVTMAYPDDRLIPRVFPDGLGRAMQAAYAARGIEILPGRRPVAFSREGDEIVTTMDAGRTVRTRFVIPGIGISPSTELAARAGLAMGNGVTVDERMATSDPAIFAAGDITEFAYPGLGVRMRLEHWDNAAQQGLHAGRAMAGALEPFTAMPYFFSDLFDFGFEAVGELDSRMEIAADWTKENGTGVLYYLRDGRVRGVMLCNVWDKVEAARELIRGRKTVRSEELIGAIR
;
A
#
# COMPACT_ATOMS: atom_id res chain seq x y z
N MET A 1 3.26 36.30 -11.23
CA MET A 1 2.14 35.56 -10.58
C MET A 1 2.45 35.56 -9.10
N ASN A 2 1.52 36.04 -8.26
CA ASN A 2 1.79 36.16 -6.83
C ASN A 2 2.00 34.76 -6.23
N ASP A 3 3.13 34.57 -5.56
CA ASP A 3 3.39 33.40 -4.73
C ASP A 3 2.34 33.42 -3.61
N ARG A 4 1.49 32.37 -3.55
CA ARG A 4 0.52 32.24 -2.47
C ARG A 4 1.15 31.49 -1.33
N ASN A 5 0.93 31.97 -0.12
CA ASN A 5 1.34 31.30 1.12
C ASN A 5 0.14 30.64 1.78
N TYR A 6 0.33 29.40 2.23
CA TYR A 6 -0.67 28.65 3.00
C TYR A 6 -0.11 28.30 4.38
N LYS A 7 -0.98 28.23 5.35
CA LYS A 7 -0.59 27.72 6.66
C LYS A 7 -0.19 26.25 6.57
N TYR A 8 -0.96 25.48 5.81
CA TYR A 8 -0.74 24.04 5.62
C TYR A 8 -0.69 23.71 4.14
N VAL A 9 0.37 23.03 3.71
CA VAL A 9 0.47 22.45 2.37
C VAL A 9 0.64 20.94 2.50
N ILE A 10 -0.13 20.17 1.74
CA ILE A 10 -0.11 18.71 1.73
C ILE A 10 0.25 18.27 0.30
N VAL A 11 1.36 17.55 0.16
CA VAL A 11 1.84 17.00 -1.11
C VAL A 11 1.57 15.50 -1.14
N GLY A 12 0.59 15.13 -1.96
CA GLY A 12 0.07 13.78 -2.09
C GLY A 12 -1.40 13.71 -1.67
N ALA A 13 -2.29 13.63 -2.66
CA ALA A 13 -3.75 13.56 -2.48
C ALA A 13 -4.25 12.11 -2.40
N GLY A 14 -3.51 11.25 -1.68
CA GLY A 14 -3.96 9.92 -1.30
C GLY A 14 -4.62 9.92 0.07
N LEU A 15 -4.89 8.72 0.62
CA LEU A 15 -5.54 8.53 1.92
C LEU A 15 -4.83 9.31 3.05
N ALA A 16 -3.50 9.22 3.15
CA ALA A 16 -2.76 9.93 4.18
C ALA A 16 -2.91 11.45 4.08
N GLY A 17 -2.93 12.00 2.86
CA GLY A 17 -3.13 13.44 2.63
C GLY A 17 -4.51 13.92 3.05
N VAL A 18 -5.56 13.17 2.71
CA VAL A 18 -6.95 13.50 3.09
C VAL A 18 -7.17 13.35 4.59
N SER A 19 -6.67 12.27 5.19
CA SER A 19 -6.74 12.10 6.65
C SER A 19 -5.99 13.21 7.39
N ALA A 20 -4.92 13.78 6.79
CA ALA A 20 -4.26 14.94 7.38
C ALA A 20 -5.13 16.22 7.31
N VAL A 21 -5.91 16.40 6.25
CA VAL A 21 -6.92 17.49 6.20
C VAL A 21 -7.89 17.37 7.37
N GLU A 22 -8.42 16.16 7.61
CA GLU A 22 -9.31 15.88 8.75
C GLU A 22 -8.63 16.23 10.07
N GLY A 23 -7.40 15.74 10.30
CA GLY A 23 -6.63 16.01 11.50
C GLY A 23 -6.33 17.50 11.73
N ILE A 24 -6.05 18.25 10.67
CA ILE A 24 -5.87 19.72 10.76
C ILE A 24 -7.19 20.36 11.18
N ARG A 25 -8.30 20.02 10.54
CA ARG A 25 -9.61 20.65 10.82
C ARG A 25 -10.16 20.36 12.21
N GLU A 26 -9.79 19.23 12.81
CA GLU A 26 -10.12 18.96 14.22
C GLU A 26 -9.49 19.96 15.20
N ARG A 27 -8.38 20.60 14.82
CA ARG A 27 -7.59 21.47 15.70
C ARG A 27 -7.52 22.93 15.22
N ASP A 28 -7.55 23.13 13.90
CA ASP A 28 -7.53 24.45 13.26
C ASP A 28 -8.61 24.56 12.19
N PRO A 29 -9.81 25.04 12.57
CA PRO A 29 -10.93 25.18 11.63
C PRO A 29 -10.71 26.20 10.52
N ALA A 30 -9.80 27.17 10.71
CA ALA A 30 -9.68 28.36 9.86
C ALA A 30 -8.35 28.44 9.07
N GLY A 31 -7.33 27.67 9.43
CA GLY A 31 -6.03 27.70 8.75
C GLY A 31 -6.16 27.36 7.27
N THR A 32 -5.47 28.09 6.40
CA THR A 32 -5.49 27.85 4.96
C THR A 32 -4.82 26.52 4.63
N ILE A 33 -5.49 25.66 3.85
CA ILE A 33 -4.98 24.35 3.43
C ILE A 33 -4.92 24.31 1.90
N LEU A 34 -3.78 23.85 1.36
CA LEU A 34 -3.63 23.45 -0.02
C LEU A 34 -3.30 21.95 -0.09
N LEU A 35 -4.15 21.17 -0.74
CA LEU A 35 -3.94 19.75 -1.04
C LEU A 35 -3.52 19.59 -2.51
N ILE A 36 -2.34 19.03 -2.76
CA ILE A 36 -1.76 18.87 -4.11
C ILE A 36 -1.69 17.39 -4.47
N GLY A 37 -2.28 17.02 -5.61
CA GLY A 37 -2.25 15.67 -6.17
C GLY A 37 -1.65 15.63 -7.57
N ALA A 38 -0.77 14.66 -7.84
CA ALA A 38 -0.21 14.45 -9.18
C ALA A 38 -1.21 13.78 -10.13
N GLU A 39 -2.15 12.99 -9.63
CA GLU A 39 -3.24 12.41 -10.39
C GLU A 39 -4.34 13.48 -10.65
N ALA A 40 -5.05 13.36 -11.78
CA ALA A 40 -6.12 14.29 -12.13
C ALA A 40 -7.44 14.04 -11.38
N HIS A 41 -7.49 12.97 -10.60
CA HIS A 41 -8.69 12.52 -9.86
C HIS A 41 -8.69 13.10 -8.45
N LEU A 42 -9.90 13.40 -7.92
CA LEU A 42 -10.07 13.63 -6.48
C LEU A 42 -9.58 12.42 -5.69
N PRO A 43 -9.18 12.61 -4.43
CA PRO A 43 -8.69 11.53 -3.59
C PRO A 43 -9.66 10.34 -3.50
N TYR A 44 -9.14 9.14 -3.69
CA TYR A 44 -9.92 7.91 -3.73
C TYR A 44 -9.25 6.76 -2.97
N ASP A 45 -10.07 5.78 -2.59
CA ASP A 45 -9.68 4.56 -1.90
C ASP A 45 -9.05 3.57 -2.90
N ARG A 46 -7.79 3.14 -2.66
CA ARG A 46 -7.05 2.26 -3.59
C ARG A 46 -7.41 0.78 -3.48
N PRO A 47 -7.69 0.18 -2.30
CA PRO A 47 -7.99 -1.24 -2.20
C PRO A 47 -9.12 -1.75 -3.11
N PRO A 48 -10.18 -0.98 -3.42
CA PRO A 48 -11.19 -1.42 -4.36
C PRO A 48 -10.70 -1.65 -5.78
N LEU A 49 -9.59 -1.02 -6.19
CA LEU A 49 -9.02 -1.15 -7.53
C LEU A 49 -8.63 -2.60 -7.87
N SER A 50 -8.13 -3.37 -6.89
CA SER A 50 -7.77 -4.78 -7.05
C SER A 50 -8.85 -5.76 -6.52
N LYS A 51 -9.97 -5.26 -5.96
CA LYS A 51 -10.99 -6.05 -5.26
C LYS A 51 -12.41 -5.71 -5.71
N LYS A 52 -13.08 -4.77 -5.01
CA LYS A 52 -14.54 -4.55 -5.08
C LYS A 52 -15.04 -3.99 -6.41
N LEU A 53 -14.22 -3.27 -7.16
CA LEU A 53 -14.57 -2.81 -8.51
C LEU A 53 -14.66 -3.98 -9.51
N TRP A 54 -13.85 -5.02 -9.35
CA TRP A 54 -13.86 -6.20 -10.20
C TRP A 54 -15.06 -7.11 -9.95
N THR A 55 -15.58 -7.12 -8.73
CA THR A 55 -16.75 -7.93 -8.34
C THR A 55 -18.08 -7.20 -8.50
N GLY A 56 -18.06 -5.94 -8.93
CA GLY A 56 -19.26 -5.09 -9.04
C GLY A 56 -19.86 -4.68 -7.68
N LYS A 57 -19.21 -4.99 -6.56
CA LYS A 57 -19.63 -4.59 -5.20
C LYS A 57 -19.47 -3.09 -4.94
N LYS A 58 -18.62 -2.40 -5.72
CA LYS A 58 -18.47 -0.94 -5.79
C LYS A 58 -18.41 -0.50 -7.24
N LYS A 59 -18.88 0.72 -7.52
CA LYS A 59 -18.67 1.45 -8.78
C LYS A 59 -17.52 2.45 -8.60
N GLU A 60 -16.99 2.99 -9.68
CA GLU A 60 -15.92 4.01 -9.60
C GLU A 60 -16.35 5.24 -8.78
N ALA A 61 -17.62 5.65 -8.85
CA ALA A 61 -18.11 6.76 -8.04
C ALA A 61 -18.07 6.50 -6.52
N ASP A 62 -18.09 5.23 -6.11
CA ASP A 62 -18.16 4.83 -4.70
C ASP A 62 -16.78 4.75 -4.03
N ILE A 63 -15.70 4.97 -4.78
CA ILE A 63 -14.35 4.85 -4.22
C ILE A 63 -13.75 6.19 -3.80
N PHE A 64 -14.32 7.32 -4.20
CA PHE A 64 -13.83 8.62 -3.77
C PHE A 64 -13.99 8.76 -2.26
N LEU A 65 -12.92 9.23 -1.59
CA LEU A 65 -12.89 9.34 -0.12
C LEU A 65 -13.93 10.33 0.38
N HIS A 66 -14.05 11.46 -0.31
CA HIS A 66 -15.07 12.49 -0.06
C HIS A 66 -15.57 13.08 -1.38
N PRO A 67 -16.82 13.57 -1.43
CA PRO A 67 -17.32 14.31 -2.57
C PRO A 67 -16.64 15.70 -2.67
N GLY A 68 -16.74 16.34 -3.84
CA GLY A 68 -16.04 17.61 -4.09
C GLY A 68 -16.45 18.77 -3.18
N ASP A 69 -17.72 18.81 -2.77
CA ASP A 69 -18.28 19.80 -1.84
C ASP A 69 -17.68 19.69 -0.43
N TRP A 70 -17.30 18.51 0.02
CA TRP A 70 -16.62 18.33 1.29
C TRP A 70 -15.34 19.17 1.41
N TYR A 71 -14.54 19.28 0.34
CA TYR A 71 -13.34 20.12 0.34
C TYR A 71 -13.69 21.60 0.38
N VAL A 72 -14.77 22.00 -0.29
CA VAL A 72 -15.28 23.37 -0.27
C VAL A 72 -15.78 23.76 1.11
N ASP A 73 -16.57 22.92 1.74
CA ASP A 73 -17.14 23.13 3.09
C ASP A 73 -16.04 23.25 4.15
N LEU A 74 -14.95 22.52 3.97
CA LEU A 74 -13.76 22.60 4.84
C LEU A 74 -12.78 23.70 4.42
N ALA A 75 -13.10 24.56 3.43
CA ALA A 75 -12.20 25.59 2.92
C ALA A 75 -10.80 25.06 2.56
N VAL A 76 -10.75 23.91 1.85
CA VAL A 76 -9.52 23.29 1.35
C VAL A 76 -9.37 23.65 -0.12
N GLU A 77 -8.29 24.31 -0.49
CA GLU A 77 -7.91 24.44 -1.89
C GLU A 77 -7.31 23.13 -2.39
N VAL A 78 -7.88 22.58 -3.47
CA VAL A 78 -7.49 21.30 -4.04
C VAL A 78 -6.87 21.53 -5.41
N LEU A 79 -5.63 21.07 -5.62
CA LEU A 79 -4.89 21.20 -6.86
C LEU A 79 -4.52 19.81 -7.38
N MET A 80 -5.39 19.23 -8.22
CA MET A 80 -5.18 17.94 -8.87
C MET A 80 -4.47 18.08 -10.21
N GLY A 81 -3.87 16.98 -10.70
CA GLY A 81 -3.09 16.97 -11.94
C GLY A 81 -1.81 17.83 -11.85
N SER A 82 -1.32 18.06 -10.63
CA SER A 82 -0.19 18.96 -10.39
C SER A 82 0.90 18.24 -9.60
N ARG A 83 2.07 18.13 -10.21
CA ARG A 83 3.24 17.50 -9.58
C ARG A 83 4.11 18.55 -8.91
N VAL A 84 4.51 18.27 -7.68
CA VAL A 84 5.57 19.02 -7.01
C VAL A 84 6.91 18.45 -7.45
N THR A 85 7.82 19.31 -7.88
CA THR A 85 9.13 18.92 -8.40
C THR A 85 10.26 19.20 -7.42
N ASP A 86 10.05 20.14 -6.49
CA ASP A 86 11.09 20.56 -5.56
C ASP A 86 10.48 21.14 -4.27
N VAL A 87 11.24 21.02 -3.17
CA VAL A 87 10.92 21.61 -1.86
C VAL A 87 12.18 22.30 -1.35
N ASP A 88 12.05 23.58 -1.03
CA ASP A 88 13.07 24.40 -0.41
C ASP A 88 12.71 24.64 1.07
N PRO A 89 13.35 23.94 2.02
CA PRO A 89 13.07 24.11 3.44
C PRO A 89 13.50 25.48 3.99
N ALA A 90 14.58 26.06 3.44
CA ALA A 90 15.12 27.33 3.93
C ALA A 90 14.16 28.50 3.64
N ASP A 91 13.62 28.54 2.42
CA ASP A 91 12.64 29.54 2.00
C ASP A 91 11.19 29.14 2.35
N ARG A 92 10.97 27.90 2.84
CA ARG A 92 9.64 27.30 3.07
C ARG A 92 8.74 27.39 1.84
N THR A 93 9.28 26.99 0.69
CA THR A 93 8.54 26.99 -0.58
C THR A 93 8.63 25.64 -1.27
N LEU A 94 7.66 25.35 -2.11
CA LEU A 94 7.71 24.25 -3.05
C LEU A 94 7.50 24.75 -4.49
N ARG A 95 7.92 23.97 -5.47
CA ARG A 95 7.79 24.27 -6.89
C ARG A 95 6.89 23.27 -7.58
N LEU A 96 5.96 23.79 -8.40
CA LEU A 96 5.09 22.98 -9.25
C LEU A 96 5.71 22.76 -10.63
N GLU A 97 5.42 21.60 -11.22
CA GLU A 97 5.79 21.25 -12.59
C GLU A 97 5.12 22.19 -13.61
N GLY A 98 5.74 22.38 -14.78
CA GLY A 98 5.22 23.12 -15.90
C GLY A 98 5.50 24.62 -15.85
N ASN A 99 4.78 25.39 -15.08
CA ASN A 99 4.91 26.86 -15.06
C ASN A 99 5.91 27.39 -14.01
N GLY A 100 6.55 26.51 -13.25
CA GLY A 100 7.51 26.88 -12.19
C GLY A 100 6.90 27.67 -11.03
N ARG A 101 5.57 27.66 -10.87
CA ARG A 101 4.87 28.36 -9.79
C ARG A 101 5.41 27.91 -8.45
N ARG A 102 5.75 28.87 -7.59
CA ARG A 102 6.16 28.63 -6.19
C ARG A 102 4.94 28.76 -5.28
N VAL A 103 4.92 27.94 -4.26
CA VAL A 103 3.91 27.95 -3.19
C VAL A 103 4.64 27.96 -1.86
N GLY A 104 4.31 28.94 -1.01
CA GLY A 104 4.85 29.03 0.34
C GLY A 104 4.01 28.25 1.35
N TYR A 105 4.66 27.77 2.43
CA TYR A 105 4.01 27.06 3.52
C TYR A 105 4.56 27.46 4.90
N GLU A 106 3.71 27.39 5.92
CA GLU A 106 4.19 27.40 7.31
C GLU A 106 4.49 25.97 7.78
N LYS A 107 3.62 25.01 7.41
CA LYS A 107 3.79 23.57 7.65
C LYS A 107 3.54 22.79 6.36
N LEU A 108 4.40 21.82 6.09
CA LEU A 108 4.33 20.94 4.91
C LEU A 108 4.16 19.50 5.35
N LEU A 109 3.23 18.77 4.72
CA LEU A 109 3.15 17.33 4.78
C LEU A 109 3.60 16.71 3.46
N LEU A 110 4.54 15.77 3.51
CA LEU A 110 4.87 14.87 2.42
C LEU A 110 4.09 13.56 2.61
N ALA A 111 3.17 13.26 1.69
CA ALA A 111 2.32 12.07 1.66
C ALA A 111 2.32 11.45 0.26
N THR A 112 3.48 11.42 -0.39
CA THR A 112 3.67 11.09 -1.80
C THR A 112 3.50 9.60 -2.13
N GLY A 113 3.38 8.74 -1.12
CA GLY A 113 3.10 7.31 -1.30
C GLY A 113 4.25 6.57 -1.97
N GLY A 114 3.94 5.73 -2.95
CA GLY A 114 4.95 4.96 -3.68
C GLY A 114 4.56 4.72 -5.14
N THR A 115 5.56 4.39 -5.94
CA THR A 115 5.45 4.09 -7.36
C THR A 115 5.64 2.59 -7.60
N PRO A 116 4.80 1.92 -8.42
CA PRO A 116 5.01 0.53 -8.79
C PRO A 116 6.40 0.31 -9.40
N ARG A 117 7.04 -0.77 -9.01
CA ARG A 117 8.28 -1.19 -9.66
C ARG A 117 7.98 -1.76 -11.03
N THR A 118 8.78 -1.40 -12.01
CA THR A 118 8.76 -2.00 -13.34
C THR A 118 9.97 -2.93 -13.51
N PRO A 119 9.81 -4.06 -14.23
CA PRO A 119 10.96 -4.91 -14.52
C PRO A 119 12.01 -4.13 -15.35
N ALA A 120 13.27 -4.18 -14.94
CA ALA A 120 14.38 -3.62 -15.73
C ALA A 120 14.83 -4.66 -16.78
N LEU A 121 13.96 -4.97 -17.75
CA LEU A 121 14.11 -6.01 -18.76
C LEU A 121 13.84 -5.46 -20.16
N PRO A 122 14.46 -6.03 -21.20
CA PRO A 122 14.13 -5.68 -22.58
C PRO A 122 12.63 -5.78 -22.86
N GLY A 123 12.05 -4.74 -23.44
CA GLY A 123 10.63 -4.66 -23.79
C GLY A 123 9.67 -4.40 -22.63
N ALA A 124 10.14 -4.07 -21.44
CA ALA A 124 9.27 -3.78 -20.28
C ALA A 124 8.41 -2.49 -20.42
N ASP A 125 8.70 -1.68 -21.42
CA ASP A 125 7.99 -0.45 -21.80
C ASP A 125 6.94 -0.67 -22.91
N LEU A 126 6.76 -1.91 -23.38
CA LEU A 126 5.78 -2.22 -24.42
C LEU A 126 4.34 -1.91 -23.96
N PRO A 127 3.51 -1.32 -24.85
CA PRO A 127 2.08 -1.13 -24.57
C PRO A 127 1.40 -2.46 -24.19
N GLY A 128 0.67 -2.43 -23.06
CA GLY A 128 0.02 -3.64 -22.51
C GLY A 128 0.81 -4.26 -21.36
N ILE A 129 2.00 -3.77 -21.02
CA ILE A 129 2.65 -4.03 -19.72
C ILE A 129 2.25 -2.88 -18.81
N ILE A 130 1.36 -3.15 -17.85
CA ILE A 130 0.69 -2.12 -17.06
C ILE A 130 1.01 -2.33 -15.58
N PRO A 131 1.89 -1.52 -14.98
CA PRO A 131 2.04 -1.45 -13.53
C PRO A 131 0.70 -1.04 -12.90
N PHE A 132 0.35 -1.64 -11.75
CA PHE A 132 -0.99 -1.49 -11.20
C PHE A 132 -0.99 -0.77 -9.85
N ARG A 133 -1.53 0.46 -9.82
CA ARG A 133 -1.68 1.26 -8.59
C ARG A 133 -2.77 2.32 -8.66
N THR A 134 -2.98 2.95 -9.83
CA THR A 134 -3.86 4.11 -9.98
C THR A 134 -5.21 3.74 -10.56
N LEU A 135 -6.19 4.67 -10.46
CA LEU A 135 -7.49 4.51 -11.12
C LEU A 135 -7.34 4.41 -12.64
N ASP A 136 -6.38 5.13 -13.22
CA ASP A 136 -6.13 5.04 -14.66
C ASP A 136 -5.51 3.69 -15.06
N ASP A 137 -4.65 3.11 -14.21
CA ASP A 137 -4.15 1.74 -14.41
C ASP A 137 -5.31 0.72 -14.37
N TYR A 138 -6.23 0.88 -13.40
CA TYR A 138 -7.43 0.05 -13.31
C TYR A 138 -8.25 0.13 -14.61
N ARG A 139 -8.51 1.33 -15.12
CA ARG A 139 -9.27 1.56 -16.36
C ARG A 139 -8.56 0.93 -17.56
N ALA A 140 -7.24 1.12 -17.65
CA ALA A 140 -6.43 0.52 -18.72
C ALA A 140 -6.48 -1.02 -18.69
N VAL A 141 -6.30 -1.63 -17.52
CA VAL A 141 -6.42 -3.09 -17.35
C VAL A 141 -7.84 -3.56 -17.62
N ARG A 142 -8.86 -2.85 -17.12
CA ARG A 142 -10.28 -3.20 -17.31
C ARG A 142 -10.68 -3.23 -18.78
N ALA A 143 -10.14 -2.32 -19.58
CA ALA A 143 -10.39 -2.30 -21.03
C ALA A 143 -9.82 -3.53 -21.77
N LEU A 144 -8.77 -4.15 -21.25
CA LEU A 144 -8.13 -5.35 -21.83
C LEU A 144 -8.66 -6.66 -21.23
N ALA A 145 -9.19 -6.61 -20.02
CA ALA A 145 -9.65 -7.77 -19.25
C ALA A 145 -11.07 -8.20 -19.68
N LEU A 146 -11.22 -8.60 -20.94
CA LEU A 146 -12.44 -9.17 -21.47
C LEU A 146 -12.49 -10.69 -21.19
N ALA A 147 -13.70 -11.24 -21.06
CA ALA A 147 -13.86 -12.67 -20.88
C ALA A 147 -13.20 -13.43 -22.05
N GLY A 148 -12.39 -14.44 -21.73
CA GLY A 148 -11.60 -15.20 -22.70
C GLY A 148 -10.27 -14.54 -23.11
N SER A 149 -9.97 -13.32 -22.67
CA SER A 149 -8.62 -12.74 -22.84
C SER A 149 -7.61 -13.41 -21.90
N SER A 150 -6.31 -13.14 -22.11
CA SER A 150 -5.23 -13.72 -21.32
C SER A 150 -4.35 -12.68 -20.67
N ALA A 151 -3.90 -12.95 -19.45
CA ALA A 151 -3.03 -12.07 -18.69
C ALA A 151 -1.88 -12.82 -18.02
N LEU A 152 -0.71 -12.20 -17.97
CA LEU A 152 0.40 -12.64 -17.13
C LEU A 152 0.53 -11.71 -15.94
N ILE A 153 0.52 -12.27 -14.74
CA ILE A 153 0.84 -11.59 -13.50
C ILE A 153 2.27 -11.94 -13.10
N ILE A 154 3.12 -10.94 -12.95
CA ILE A 154 4.50 -11.14 -12.49
C ILE A 154 4.57 -10.72 -11.02
N GLY A 155 4.82 -11.70 -10.14
CA GLY A 155 4.90 -11.50 -8.69
C GLY A 155 3.82 -12.23 -7.91
N GLY A 156 4.24 -12.94 -6.86
CA GLY A 156 3.39 -13.73 -5.95
C GLY A 156 3.05 -13.00 -4.64
N GLY A 157 3.18 -11.65 -4.59
CA GLY A 157 2.80 -10.82 -3.45
C GLY A 157 1.30 -10.48 -3.41
N PHE A 158 0.88 -9.59 -2.50
CA PHE A 158 -0.54 -9.25 -2.31
C PHE A 158 -1.21 -8.73 -3.59
N ILE A 159 -0.66 -7.68 -4.21
CA ILE A 159 -1.27 -7.08 -5.42
C ILE A 159 -1.32 -8.09 -6.57
N GLY A 160 -0.23 -8.87 -6.78
CA GLY A 160 -0.24 -9.92 -7.79
C GLY A 160 -1.32 -10.96 -7.53
N SER A 161 -1.47 -11.42 -6.30
CA SER A 161 -2.51 -12.38 -5.91
C SER A 161 -3.91 -11.82 -6.03
N GLU A 162 -4.15 -10.58 -5.55
CA GLU A 162 -5.45 -9.91 -5.67
C GLU A 162 -5.86 -9.71 -7.14
N MET A 163 -4.93 -9.26 -7.99
CA MET A 163 -5.21 -9.06 -9.41
C MET A 163 -5.45 -10.37 -10.14
N ALA A 164 -4.69 -11.43 -9.83
CA ALA A 164 -4.93 -12.74 -10.41
C ALA A 164 -6.33 -13.27 -10.05
N ALA A 165 -6.74 -13.13 -8.79
CA ALA A 165 -8.09 -13.50 -8.35
C ALA A 165 -9.17 -12.67 -9.06
N ALA A 166 -9.00 -11.34 -9.11
CA ALA A 166 -9.93 -10.42 -9.74
C ALA A 166 -10.13 -10.72 -11.24
N LEU A 167 -9.05 -10.96 -11.96
CA LEU A 167 -9.08 -11.27 -13.38
C LEU A 167 -9.71 -12.64 -13.66
N ALA A 168 -9.35 -13.67 -12.90
CA ALA A 168 -9.93 -15.01 -13.04
C ALA A 168 -11.46 -15.00 -12.78
N LEU A 169 -11.93 -14.25 -11.77
CA LEU A 169 -13.35 -14.05 -11.50
C LEU A 169 -14.10 -13.34 -12.65
N ASN A 170 -13.38 -12.63 -13.51
CA ASN A 170 -13.94 -11.96 -14.70
C ASN A 170 -13.73 -12.75 -15.99
N GLY A 171 -13.35 -14.03 -15.90
CA GLY A 171 -13.21 -14.92 -17.04
C GLY A 171 -11.95 -14.71 -17.88
N VAL A 172 -10.93 -14.05 -17.33
CA VAL A 172 -9.61 -13.91 -17.96
C VAL A 172 -8.76 -15.15 -17.66
N HIS A 173 -8.07 -15.68 -18.67
CA HIS A 173 -7.09 -16.74 -18.51
C HIS A 173 -5.82 -16.17 -17.87
N VAL A 174 -5.56 -16.52 -16.63
CA VAL A 174 -4.46 -15.92 -15.84
C VAL A 174 -3.32 -16.92 -15.71
N THR A 175 -2.12 -16.46 -16.02
CA THR A 175 -0.86 -17.11 -15.65
C THR A 175 -0.16 -16.25 -14.60
N MET A 176 0.31 -16.84 -13.49
CA MET A 176 1.13 -16.16 -12.47
C MET A 176 2.56 -16.69 -12.50
N ALA A 177 3.55 -15.81 -12.57
CA ALA A 177 4.96 -16.17 -12.49
C ALA A 177 5.66 -15.39 -11.38
N TYR A 178 6.42 -16.07 -10.54
CA TYR A 178 7.15 -15.44 -9.43
C TYR A 178 8.37 -16.27 -9.02
N PRO A 179 9.42 -15.63 -8.46
CA PRO A 179 10.69 -16.29 -8.16
C PRO A 179 10.64 -17.25 -6.98
N ASP A 180 9.70 -17.06 -6.08
CA ASP A 180 9.55 -17.85 -4.87
C ASP A 180 8.85 -19.19 -5.17
N ASP A 181 8.87 -20.12 -4.24
CA ASP A 181 8.25 -21.44 -4.37
C ASP A 181 6.77 -21.46 -3.95
N ARG A 182 6.27 -20.38 -3.38
CA ARG A 182 4.89 -20.23 -2.88
C ARG A 182 4.41 -18.77 -2.93
N LEU A 183 3.10 -18.57 -2.74
CA LEU A 183 2.48 -17.24 -2.67
C LEU A 183 2.76 -16.57 -1.33
N ILE A 184 2.94 -15.26 -1.37
CA ILE A 184 3.09 -14.34 -0.22
C ILE A 184 4.17 -14.82 0.77
N PRO A 185 5.35 -15.21 0.31
CA PRO A 185 6.34 -15.95 1.09
C PRO A 185 6.93 -15.16 2.26
N ARG A 186 6.83 -13.83 2.23
CA ARG A 186 7.35 -12.97 3.31
C ARG A 186 6.49 -12.98 4.56
N VAL A 187 5.19 -13.27 4.38
CA VAL A 187 4.20 -13.17 5.45
C VAL A 187 3.62 -14.55 5.78
N PHE A 188 3.21 -15.32 4.78
CA PHE A 188 2.58 -16.61 4.98
C PHE A 188 3.62 -17.69 5.32
N PRO A 189 3.36 -18.53 6.36
CA PRO A 189 4.13 -19.74 6.56
C PRO A 189 4.01 -20.68 5.35
N ASP A 190 4.93 -21.62 5.23
CA ASP A 190 5.04 -22.52 4.07
C ASP A 190 3.71 -23.22 3.74
N GLY A 191 3.07 -23.84 4.73
CA GLY A 191 1.81 -24.57 4.54
C GLY A 191 0.70 -23.66 3.99
N LEU A 192 0.51 -22.46 4.55
CA LEU A 192 -0.52 -21.53 4.10
C LEU A 192 -0.23 -21.01 2.68
N GLY A 193 1.03 -20.65 2.38
CA GLY A 193 1.40 -20.15 1.07
C GLY A 193 1.18 -21.20 -0.03
N ARG A 194 1.50 -22.47 0.22
CA ARG A 194 1.25 -23.59 -0.70
C ARG A 194 -0.24 -23.94 -0.82
N ALA A 195 -0.99 -23.92 0.29
CA ALA A 195 -2.43 -24.12 0.26
C ALA A 195 -3.13 -23.03 -0.57
N MET A 196 -2.70 -21.78 -0.43
CA MET A 196 -3.18 -20.68 -1.24
C MET A 196 -2.87 -20.87 -2.74
N GLN A 197 -1.64 -21.27 -3.05
CA GLN A 197 -1.24 -21.58 -4.42
C GLN A 197 -2.09 -22.71 -5.04
N ALA A 198 -2.37 -23.78 -4.30
CA ALA A 198 -3.25 -24.85 -4.73
C ALA A 198 -4.70 -24.37 -4.95
N ALA A 199 -5.19 -23.47 -4.08
CA ALA A 199 -6.53 -22.89 -4.24
C ALA A 199 -6.64 -22.01 -5.49
N TYR A 200 -5.59 -21.32 -5.88
CA TYR A 200 -5.51 -20.55 -7.14
C TYR A 200 -5.49 -21.47 -8.35
N ALA A 201 -4.66 -22.50 -8.33
CA ALA A 201 -4.60 -23.49 -9.40
C ALA A 201 -5.94 -24.20 -9.61
N ALA A 202 -6.64 -24.57 -8.53
CA ALA A 202 -7.97 -25.17 -8.58
C ALA A 202 -9.05 -24.27 -9.23
N ARG A 203 -8.79 -22.94 -9.29
CA ARG A 203 -9.66 -21.97 -9.99
C ARG A 203 -9.19 -21.66 -11.40
N GLY A 204 -8.32 -22.49 -11.98
CA GLY A 204 -7.88 -22.39 -13.37
C GLY A 204 -6.76 -21.37 -13.61
N ILE A 205 -6.14 -20.85 -12.55
CA ILE A 205 -4.97 -19.97 -12.69
C ILE A 205 -3.73 -20.83 -12.89
N GLU A 206 -3.02 -20.61 -13.98
CA GLU A 206 -1.74 -21.29 -14.21
C GLU A 206 -0.67 -20.71 -13.30
N ILE A 207 -0.02 -21.55 -12.50
CA ILE A 207 0.99 -21.13 -11.52
C ILE A 207 2.38 -21.57 -11.96
N LEU A 208 3.31 -20.62 -12.07
CA LEU A 208 4.71 -20.82 -12.44
C LEU A 208 5.62 -20.37 -11.30
N PRO A 209 5.74 -21.17 -10.22
CA PRO A 209 6.62 -20.85 -9.12
C PRO A 209 8.09 -21.04 -9.53
N GLY A 210 9.01 -20.30 -8.93
CA GLY A 210 10.43 -20.34 -9.26
C GLY A 210 10.76 -19.80 -10.66
N ARG A 211 9.87 -19.03 -11.31
CA ARG A 211 10.06 -18.50 -12.64
C ARG A 211 10.12 -16.99 -12.67
N ARG A 212 11.01 -16.48 -13.53
CA ARG A 212 11.20 -15.03 -13.74
C ARG A 212 11.16 -14.70 -15.22
N PRO A 213 10.54 -13.58 -15.61
CA PRO A 213 10.68 -13.06 -16.97
C PRO A 213 12.13 -12.60 -17.19
N VAL A 214 12.61 -12.73 -18.42
CA VAL A 214 13.92 -12.23 -18.86
C VAL A 214 13.82 -11.23 -20.01
N ALA A 215 12.73 -11.27 -20.79
CA ALA A 215 12.46 -10.30 -21.84
C ALA A 215 10.99 -10.30 -22.23
N PHE A 216 10.56 -9.21 -22.85
CA PHE A 216 9.25 -9.07 -23.46
C PHE A 216 9.42 -8.69 -24.93
N SER A 217 8.54 -9.23 -25.78
CA SER A 217 8.41 -8.84 -27.18
C SER A 217 6.93 -8.80 -27.55
N ARG A 218 6.61 -8.24 -28.72
CA ARG A 218 5.24 -8.15 -29.20
C ARG A 218 5.11 -8.94 -30.51
N GLU A 219 4.11 -9.79 -30.58
CA GLU A 219 3.72 -10.48 -31.81
C GLU A 219 2.22 -10.28 -32.04
N GLY A 220 1.87 -9.46 -33.03
CA GLY A 220 0.49 -9.04 -33.27
C GLY A 220 -0.07 -8.31 -32.06
N ASP A 221 -1.17 -8.84 -31.54
CA ASP A 221 -1.88 -8.29 -30.38
C ASP A 221 -1.40 -8.86 -29.02
N GLU A 222 -0.47 -9.82 -29.05
CA GLU A 222 0.01 -10.51 -27.85
C GLU A 222 1.38 -10.00 -27.41
N ILE A 223 1.59 -10.01 -26.10
CA ILE A 223 2.89 -9.88 -25.48
C ILE A 223 3.46 -11.28 -25.28
N VAL A 224 4.61 -11.52 -25.83
CA VAL A 224 5.39 -12.75 -25.67
C VAL A 224 6.41 -12.50 -24.58
N THR A 225 6.19 -13.11 -23.43
CA THR A 225 7.13 -13.05 -22.30
C THR A 225 8.04 -14.26 -22.34
N THR A 226 9.34 -14.03 -22.52
CA THR A 226 10.36 -15.07 -22.37
C THR A 226 10.69 -15.22 -20.89
N MET A 227 10.57 -16.45 -20.38
CA MET A 227 10.94 -16.80 -19.01
C MET A 227 12.36 -17.37 -18.97
N ASP A 228 12.95 -17.38 -17.79
CA ASP A 228 14.10 -18.21 -17.50
C ASP A 228 13.83 -19.67 -17.89
N ALA A 229 14.87 -20.46 -18.16
CA ALA A 229 14.79 -21.83 -18.71
C ALA A 229 14.06 -21.96 -20.07
N GLY A 230 13.93 -20.86 -20.85
CA GLY A 230 13.50 -20.89 -22.24
C GLY A 230 12.00 -21.07 -22.49
N ARG A 231 11.17 -21.11 -21.46
CA ARG A 231 9.71 -21.11 -21.62
C ARG A 231 9.21 -19.75 -22.10
N THR A 232 8.20 -19.73 -22.94
CA THR A 232 7.48 -18.51 -23.34
C THR A 232 6.04 -18.53 -22.85
N VAL A 233 5.50 -17.37 -22.47
CA VAL A 233 4.09 -17.16 -22.12
C VAL A 233 3.56 -16.06 -23.02
N ARG A 234 2.42 -16.34 -23.70
CA ARG A 234 1.74 -15.43 -24.61
C ARG A 234 0.48 -14.91 -23.97
N THR A 235 0.34 -13.60 -23.85
CA THR A 235 -0.82 -12.98 -23.21
C THR A 235 -1.17 -11.64 -23.85
N ARG A 236 -2.43 -11.23 -23.71
CA ARG A 236 -2.91 -9.93 -24.19
C ARG A 236 -2.29 -8.77 -23.44
N PHE A 237 -2.06 -8.93 -22.14
CA PHE A 237 -1.44 -7.93 -21.27
C PHE A 237 -0.67 -8.56 -20.13
N VAL A 238 0.19 -7.75 -19.51
CA VAL A 238 1.03 -8.15 -18.37
C VAL A 238 0.87 -7.17 -17.24
N ILE A 239 0.74 -7.67 -16.00
CA ILE A 239 0.72 -6.83 -14.80
C ILE A 239 1.94 -7.16 -13.93
N PRO A 240 2.94 -6.27 -13.85
CA PRO A 240 4.03 -6.40 -12.89
C PRO A 240 3.56 -6.07 -11.47
N GLY A 241 3.35 -7.11 -10.64
CA GLY A 241 3.02 -7.01 -9.21
C GLY A 241 4.25 -7.24 -8.33
N ILE A 242 5.39 -6.60 -8.63
CA ILE A 242 6.69 -6.83 -7.99
C ILE A 242 7.01 -5.84 -6.85
N GLY A 243 5.98 -5.21 -6.30
CA GLY A 243 6.08 -4.25 -5.20
C GLY A 243 6.19 -2.81 -5.64
N ILE A 244 6.33 -1.92 -4.66
CA ILE A 244 6.47 -0.48 -4.88
C ILE A 244 7.82 0.04 -4.37
N SER A 245 8.22 1.21 -4.86
CA SER A 245 9.29 2.02 -4.28
C SER A 245 8.66 3.25 -3.63
N PRO A 246 9.03 3.62 -2.40
CA PRO A 246 8.51 4.83 -1.78
C PRO A 246 8.96 6.06 -2.59
N SER A 247 8.02 6.99 -2.83
CA SER A 247 8.29 8.23 -3.59
C SER A 247 8.91 9.29 -2.67
N THR A 248 10.19 9.12 -2.34
CA THR A 248 10.92 9.92 -1.34
C THR A 248 11.84 10.97 -1.94
N GLU A 249 11.83 11.16 -3.25
CA GLU A 249 12.77 12.03 -3.98
C GLU A 249 12.69 13.50 -3.52
N LEU A 250 11.48 13.99 -3.19
CA LEU A 250 11.30 15.34 -2.65
C LEU A 250 11.96 15.49 -1.28
N ALA A 251 11.75 14.52 -0.40
CA ALA A 251 12.34 14.51 0.94
C ALA A 251 13.87 14.43 0.89
N ALA A 252 14.40 13.56 0.02
CA ALA A 252 15.84 13.40 -0.16
C ALA A 252 16.50 14.69 -0.70
N ARG A 253 15.89 15.33 -1.72
CA ARG A 253 16.41 16.61 -2.25
C ARG A 253 16.29 17.75 -1.25
N ALA A 254 15.26 17.75 -0.41
CA ALA A 254 15.10 18.70 0.68
C ALA A 254 16.09 18.47 1.84
N GLY A 255 16.98 17.46 1.76
CA GLY A 255 17.99 17.17 2.79
C GLY A 255 17.41 16.59 4.08
N LEU A 256 16.19 16.01 4.04
CA LEU A 256 15.60 15.40 5.22
C LEU A 256 16.28 14.08 5.58
N ALA A 257 16.24 13.71 6.86
CA ALA A 257 16.81 12.45 7.33
C ALA A 257 16.08 11.25 6.73
N MET A 258 16.84 10.33 6.15
CA MET A 258 16.37 9.16 5.41
C MET A 258 16.89 7.86 6.02
N GLY A 259 16.05 6.83 6.00
CA GLY A 259 16.40 5.44 6.24
C GLY A 259 15.79 4.58 5.14
N ASN A 260 14.95 3.59 5.48
CA ASN A 260 14.11 2.86 4.50
C ASN A 260 12.87 3.68 4.06
N GLY A 261 12.92 4.99 4.21
CA GLY A 261 11.88 5.96 3.95
C GLY A 261 12.28 7.29 4.59
N VAL A 262 11.35 8.23 4.69
CA VAL A 262 11.54 9.48 5.43
C VAL A 262 11.47 9.17 6.92
N THR A 263 12.54 9.44 7.65
CA THR A 263 12.58 9.22 9.10
C THR A 263 11.71 10.26 9.81
N VAL A 264 10.77 9.80 10.66
CA VAL A 264 9.89 10.66 11.44
C VAL A 264 9.93 10.33 12.92
N ASP A 265 9.59 11.32 13.75
CA ASP A 265 9.39 11.18 15.19
C ASP A 265 7.95 10.71 15.53
N GLU A 266 7.61 10.66 16.82
CA GLU A 266 6.29 10.25 17.29
C GLU A 266 5.16 11.25 16.95
N ARG A 267 5.47 12.42 16.41
CA ARG A 267 4.50 13.41 15.90
C ARG A 267 4.46 13.44 14.38
N MET A 268 5.07 12.46 13.71
CA MET A 268 5.26 12.44 12.26
C MET A 268 6.09 13.63 11.72
N ALA A 269 6.82 14.35 12.57
CA ALA A 269 7.74 15.39 12.13
C ALA A 269 9.04 14.78 11.60
N THR A 270 9.58 15.35 10.53
CA THR A 270 10.86 14.97 9.94
C THR A 270 12.03 15.63 10.69
N SER A 271 13.24 15.58 10.14
CA SER A 271 14.39 16.34 10.67
C SER A 271 14.22 17.87 10.56
N ASP A 272 13.29 18.35 9.74
CA ASP A 272 12.86 19.74 9.71
C ASP A 272 11.54 19.89 10.46
N PRO A 273 11.44 20.75 11.51
CA PRO A 273 10.24 20.87 12.34
C PRO A 273 9.04 21.53 11.63
N ALA A 274 9.24 22.08 10.42
CA ALA A 274 8.15 22.57 9.59
C ALA A 274 7.64 21.53 8.60
N ILE A 275 8.34 20.39 8.43
CA ILE A 275 8.01 19.35 7.46
C ILE A 275 7.66 18.05 8.17
N PHE A 276 6.52 17.49 7.80
CA PHE A 276 5.97 16.23 8.30
C PHE A 276 5.94 15.21 7.16
N ALA A 277 5.86 13.92 7.49
CA ALA A 277 5.61 12.89 6.50
C ALA A 277 4.63 11.85 7.03
N ALA A 278 3.82 11.24 6.14
CA ALA A 278 2.83 10.22 6.51
C ALA A 278 2.63 9.18 5.39
N GLY A 279 2.22 7.97 5.77
CA GLY A 279 1.89 6.87 4.87
C GLY A 279 3.11 6.10 4.38
N ASP A 280 3.03 5.54 3.17
CA ASP A 280 3.98 4.56 2.60
C ASP A 280 5.44 5.05 2.56
N ILE A 281 5.67 6.37 2.61
CA ILE A 281 7.01 6.96 2.57
C ILE A 281 7.69 7.01 3.93
N THR A 282 6.97 6.82 5.04
CA THR A 282 7.53 7.05 6.38
C THR A 282 8.22 5.82 6.97
N GLU A 283 9.37 6.04 7.57
CA GLU A 283 10.01 5.10 8.47
C GLU A 283 9.83 5.56 9.91
N PHE A 284 9.02 4.84 10.66
CA PHE A 284 8.60 5.18 12.02
C PHE A 284 9.05 4.12 13.05
N ALA A 285 9.41 4.58 14.25
CA ALA A 285 9.71 3.70 15.38
C ALA A 285 8.42 3.34 16.13
N TYR A 286 7.86 2.16 15.88
CA TYR A 286 6.63 1.68 16.51
C TYR A 286 6.87 1.32 18.00
N PRO A 287 6.35 2.11 18.98
CA PRO A 287 6.68 1.89 20.39
C PRO A 287 6.20 0.54 20.90
N GLY A 288 5.03 0.09 20.44
CA GLY A 288 4.45 -1.23 20.79
C GLY A 288 5.35 -2.40 20.38
N LEU A 289 6.10 -2.25 19.30
CA LEU A 289 6.97 -3.29 18.74
C LEU A 289 8.45 -3.08 19.08
N GLY A 290 8.88 -1.85 19.41
CA GLY A 290 10.28 -1.53 19.67
C GLY A 290 11.18 -1.66 18.44
N VAL A 291 10.61 -1.51 17.24
CA VAL A 291 11.36 -1.54 15.97
C VAL A 291 10.97 -0.38 15.09
N ARG A 292 11.92 0.05 14.27
CA ARG A 292 11.69 1.03 13.21
C ARG A 292 11.37 0.29 11.92
N MET A 293 10.26 0.66 11.27
CA MET A 293 9.86 0.06 9.99
C MET A 293 9.05 1.04 9.13
N ARG A 294 9.03 0.76 7.83
CA ARG A 294 8.18 1.42 6.84
C ARG A 294 7.09 0.44 6.42
N LEU A 295 5.84 0.90 6.37
CA LEU A 295 4.68 0.08 6.07
C LEU A 295 3.85 0.71 4.95
N GLU A 296 3.35 -0.13 4.05
CA GLU A 296 2.54 0.23 2.89
C GLU A 296 1.08 -0.22 3.10
N HIS A 297 0.53 0.04 4.30
CA HIS A 297 -0.80 -0.42 4.69
C HIS A 297 -1.81 0.73 4.68
N TRP A 298 -3.04 0.42 4.27
CA TRP A 298 -4.14 1.38 4.21
C TRP A 298 -4.40 2.05 5.57
N ASP A 299 -4.56 1.25 6.62
CA ASP A 299 -4.82 1.76 7.98
C ASP A 299 -3.65 2.62 8.49
N ASN A 300 -2.41 2.20 8.22
CA ASN A 300 -1.23 2.99 8.59
C ASN A 300 -1.22 4.37 7.91
N ALA A 301 -1.59 4.43 6.64
CA ALA A 301 -1.66 5.70 5.91
C ALA A 301 -2.75 6.61 6.48
N ALA A 302 -3.93 6.09 6.80
CA ALA A 302 -5.01 6.84 7.43
C ALA A 302 -4.62 7.36 8.82
N GLN A 303 -4.12 6.48 9.68
CA GLN A 303 -3.75 6.80 11.06
C GLN A 303 -2.59 7.81 11.13
N GLN A 304 -1.54 7.60 10.32
CA GLN A 304 -0.42 8.53 10.27
C GLN A 304 -0.81 9.88 9.67
N GLY A 305 -1.65 9.89 8.63
CA GLY A 305 -2.17 11.11 8.02
C GLY A 305 -2.94 11.95 9.01
N LEU A 306 -3.94 11.36 9.67
CA LEU A 306 -4.75 12.01 10.70
C LEU A 306 -3.89 12.58 11.83
N HIS A 307 -2.94 11.77 12.30
CA HIS A 307 -2.02 12.17 13.38
C HIS A 307 -1.09 13.31 12.95
N ALA A 308 -0.50 13.22 11.75
CA ALA A 308 0.35 14.28 11.19
C ALA A 308 -0.43 15.60 11.05
N GLY A 309 -1.68 15.53 10.59
CA GLY A 309 -2.55 16.72 10.50
C GLY A 309 -2.79 17.38 11.84
N ARG A 310 -3.10 16.61 12.88
CA ARG A 310 -3.23 17.11 14.27
C ARG A 310 -1.94 17.72 14.78
N ALA A 311 -0.80 17.08 14.53
CA ALA A 311 0.51 17.56 14.94
C ALA A 311 0.92 18.85 14.22
N MET A 312 0.64 18.97 12.91
CA MET A 312 0.84 20.21 12.15
C MET A 312 0.02 21.37 12.75
N ALA A 313 -1.17 21.08 13.28
CA ALA A 313 -2.05 22.03 13.93
C ALA A 313 -1.78 22.19 15.45
N GLY A 314 -0.64 21.69 15.95
CA GLY A 314 -0.12 21.92 17.30
C GLY A 314 -0.41 20.83 18.31
N ALA A 315 -0.96 19.67 17.93
CA ALA A 315 -1.09 18.55 18.85
C ALA A 315 0.29 17.99 19.26
N LEU A 316 0.43 17.58 20.51
CA LEU A 316 1.68 17.09 21.08
C LEU A 316 1.65 15.60 21.42
N GLU A 317 0.52 14.95 21.29
CA GLU A 317 0.32 13.54 21.61
C GLU A 317 1.19 12.66 20.71
N PRO A 318 1.80 11.59 21.24
CA PRO A 318 2.60 10.67 20.42
C PRO A 318 1.73 9.72 19.58
N PHE A 319 2.21 9.34 18.41
CA PHE A 319 1.61 8.29 17.62
C PHE A 319 1.88 6.90 18.22
N THR A 320 0.83 6.19 18.56
CA THR A 320 0.91 4.89 19.24
C THR A 320 0.18 3.76 18.53
N ALA A 321 -0.38 4.02 17.35
CA ALA A 321 -1.11 3.00 16.61
C ALA A 321 -0.21 1.80 16.27
N MET A 322 -0.78 0.60 16.39
CA MET A 322 -0.10 -0.64 16.02
C MET A 322 -0.39 -0.98 14.57
N PRO A 323 0.59 -1.45 13.79
CA PRO A 323 0.36 -1.85 12.41
C PRO A 323 -0.83 -2.80 12.27
N TYR A 324 -1.68 -2.53 11.30
CA TYR A 324 -2.83 -3.36 10.95
C TYR A 324 -3.00 -3.38 9.42
N PHE A 325 -3.32 -4.55 8.88
CA PHE A 325 -3.73 -4.69 7.49
C PHE A 325 -4.61 -5.91 7.29
N PHE A 326 -5.28 -5.95 6.15
CA PHE A 326 -6.16 -7.06 5.76
C PHE A 326 -6.07 -7.32 4.27
N SER A 327 -6.43 -8.53 3.85
CA SER A 327 -6.68 -8.83 2.45
C SER A 327 -7.71 -9.94 2.31
N ASP A 328 -8.37 -9.95 1.12
CA ASP A 328 -9.29 -10.99 0.69
C ASP A 328 -8.74 -11.62 -0.60
N LEU A 329 -8.57 -12.92 -0.59
CA LEU A 329 -8.03 -13.72 -1.68
C LEU A 329 -9.00 -14.86 -1.99
N PHE A 330 -9.95 -14.64 -2.91
CA PHE A 330 -11.12 -15.51 -3.12
C PHE A 330 -11.94 -15.67 -1.83
N ASP A 331 -12.02 -16.92 -1.30
CA ASP A 331 -12.76 -17.24 -0.08
C ASP A 331 -11.89 -17.18 1.18
N PHE A 332 -10.61 -16.81 1.05
CA PHE A 332 -9.69 -16.64 2.16
C PHE A 332 -9.52 -15.17 2.49
N GLY A 333 -10.00 -14.77 3.66
CA GLY A 333 -9.78 -13.43 4.20
C GLY A 333 -8.91 -13.49 5.45
N PHE A 334 -8.18 -12.43 5.72
CA PHE A 334 -7.43 -12.30 6.96
C PHE A 334 -7.29 -10.86 7.43
N GLU A 335 -7.14 -10.71 8.73
CA GLU A 335 -6.70 -9.49 9.40
C GLU A 335 -5.36 -9.75 10.07
N ALA A 336 -4.46 -8.79 10.00
CA ALA A 336 -3.11 -8.93 10.55
C ALA A 336 -2.71 -7.71 11.37
N VAL A 337 -2.12 -7.96 12.53
CA VAL A 337 -1.72 -6.95 13.51
C VAL A 337 -0.24 -7.11 13.85
N GLY A 338 0.49 -6.01 13.94
CA GLY A 338 1.89 -6.00 14.36
C GLY A 338 2.89 -6.31 13.26
N GLU A 339 3.99 -6.96 13.60
CA GLU A 339 5.07 -7.34 12.69
C GLU A 339 4.93 -8.81 12.29
N LEU A 340 4.70 -9.04 10.99
CA LEU A 340 4.58 -10.38 10.43
C LEU A 340 5.75 -10.66 9.50
N ASP A 341 6.51 -11.71 9.78
CA ASP A 341 7.60 -12.19 8.95
C ASP A 341 7.64 -13.72 9.04
N SER A 342 7.49 -14.39 7.92
CA SER A 342 7.48 -15.86 7.85
C SER A 342 8.77 -16.53 8.34
N ARG A 343 9.84 -15.75 8.53
CA ARG A 343 11.12 -16.22 9.09
C ARG A 343 11.13 -16.26 10.62
N MET A 344 10.12 -15.67 11.27
CA MET A 344 9.94 -15.80 12.72
C MET A 344 9.49 -17.22 13.09
N GLU A 345 9.60 -17.56 14.36
CA GLU A 345 8.86 -18.70 14.91
C GLU A 345 7.35 -18.41 14.79
N ILE A 346 6.58 -19.40 14.29
CA ILE A 346 5.14 -19.25 14.10
C ILE A 346 4.42 -20.36 14.86
N ALA A 347 3.63 -19.95 15.86
CA ALA A 347 2.65 -20.83 16.49
C ALA A 347 1.34 -20.74 15.70
N ALA A 348 0.76 -21.88 15.37
CA ALA A 348 -0.47 -21.96 14.59
C ALA A 348 -1.59 -22.62 15.41
N ASP A 349 -2.68 -21.89 15.62
CA ASP A 349 -3.91 -22.38 16.25
C ASP A 349 -5.01 -22.51 15.19
N TRP A 350 -4.97 -23.63 14.47
CA TRP A 350 -5.89 -23.91 13.38
C TRP A 350 -7.17 -24.60 13.85
N THR A 351 -8.32 -24.04 13.51
CA THR A 351 -9.61 -24.77 13.48
C THR A 351 -9.76 -25.58 12.20
N LYS A 352 -9.26 -25.04 11.07
CA LYS A 352 -9.14 -25.74 9.80
C LYS A 352 -7.75 -25.42 9.26
N GLU A 353 -6.89 -26.42 9.16
CA GLU A 353 -5.49 -26.27 8.76
C GLU A 353 -5.36 -25.45 7.47
N ASN A 354 -4.47 -24.45 7.46
CA ASN A 354 -4.23 -23.51 6.38
C ASN A 354 -5.50 -22.81 5.81
N GLY A 355 -6.54 -22.69 6.61
CA GLY A 355 -7.80 -22.07 6.18
C GLY A 355 -8.46 -21.18 7.23
N THR A 356 -8.71 -21.70 8.45
CA THR A 356 -9.34 -20.91 9.51
C THR A 356 -8.57 -21.11 10.82
N GLY A 357 -8.19 -20.01 11.44
CA GLY A 357 -7.44 -20.06 12.72
C GLY A 357 -6.59 -18.81 12.94
N VAL A 358 -5.68 -18.90 13.90
CA VAL A 358 -4.82 -17.79 14.31
C VAL A 358 -3.36 -18.19 14.20
N LEU A 359 -2.57 -17.34 13.58
CA LEU A 359 -1.12 -17.47 13.51
C LEU A 359 -0.46 -16.42 14.39
N TYR A 360 0.43 -16.83 15.26
CA TYR A 360 1.20 -15.97 16.13
C TYR A 360 2.65 -15.97 15.68
N TYR A 361 3.19 -14.79 15.38
CA TYR A 361 4.58 -14.58 14.94
C TYR A 361 5.41 -14.18 16.15
N LEU A 362 6.40 -14.99 16.50
CA LEU A 362 7.21 -14.80 17.70
C LEU A 362 8.66 -14.47 17.35
N ARG A 363 9.24 -13.57 18.13
CA ARG A 363 10.68 -13.31 18.17
C ARG A 363 11.13 -13.24 19.63
N ASP A 364 12.15 -14.01 19.99
CA ASP A 364 12.67 -14.11 21.37
C ASP A 364 11.56 -14.44 22.39
N GLY A 365 10.68 -15.39 22.02
CA GLY A 365 9.56 -15.84 22.84
C GLY A 365 8.45 -14.80 23.05
N ARG A 366 8.43 -13.69 22.31
CA ARG A 366 7.41 -12.62 22.40
C ARG A 366 6.59 -12.57 21.12
N VAL A 367 5.28 -12.45 21.26
CA VAL A 367 4.39 -12.24 20.13
C VAL A 367 4.66 -10.85 19.51
N ARG A 368 5.04 -10.85 18.25
CA ARG A 368 5.34 -9.67 17.46
C ARG A 368 4.21 -9.31 16.50
N GLY A 369 3.52 -10.33 16.03
CA GLY A 369 2.41 -10.19 15.12
C GLY A 369 1.40 -11.32 15.27
N VAL A 370 0.18 -11.04 14.84
CA VAL A 370 -0.92 -12.00 14.82
C VAL A 370 -1.62 -11.91 13.48
N MET A 371 -1.91 -13.05 12.86
CA MET A 371 -2.76 -13.13 11.68
C MET A 371 -4.02 -13.94 12.01
N LEU A 372 -5.16 -13.35 11.79
CA LEU A 372 -6.51 -13.89 12.00
C LEU A 372 -7.04 -14.40 10.66
N CYS A 373 -6.85 -15.68 10.37
CA CYS A 373 -7.23 -16.32 9.11
C CYS A 373 -8.71 -16.71 9.14
N ASN A 374 -9.59 -16.05 8.37
CA ASN A 374 -11.04 -16.24 8.42
C ASN A 374 -11.62 -16.22 9.85
N VAL A 375 -11.01 -15.40 10.71
CA VAL A 375 -11.43 -15.10 12.09
C VAL A 375 -11.60 -13.60 12.19
N TRP A 376 -12.77 -13.14 12.62
CA TRP A 376 -13.15 -11.74 12.60
C TRP A 376 -13.45 -11.22 14.01
N ASP A 377 -13.41 -9.88 14.16
CA ASP A 377 -13.71 -9.17 15.43
C ASP A 377 -12.74 -9.51 16.58
N LYS A 378 -11.49 -9.91 16.26
CA LYS A 378 -10.45 -10.28 17.25
C LYS A 378 -9.20 -9.38 17.19
N VAL A 379 -9.24 -8.32 16.41
CA VAL A 379 -8.10 -7.39 16.21
C VAL A 379 -7.63 -6.80 17.54
N GLU A 380 -8.54 -6.39 18.45
CA GLU A 380 -8.13 -5.80 19.71
C GLU A 380 -7.51 -6.83 20.65
N ALA A 381 -8.02 -8.06 20.69
CA ALA A 381 -7.39 -9.16 21.45
C ALA A 381 -5.96 -9.43 20.94
N ALA A 382 -5.73 -9.36 19.62
CA ALA A 382 -4.39 -9.48 19.04
C ALA A 382 -3.48 -8.32 19.46
N ARG A 383 -4.00 -7.08 19.48
CA ARG A 383 -3.25 -5.89 19.94
C ARG A 383 -2.86 -5.99 21.40
N GLU A 384 -3.78 -6.43 22.26
CA GLU A 384 -3.52 -6.62 23.70
C GLU A 384 -2.44 -7.67 23.95
N LEU A 385 -2.48 -8.78 23.23
CA LEU A 385 -1.47 -9.84 23.34
C LEU A 385 -0.07 -9.31 22.98
N ILE A 386 0.05 -8.53 21.91
CA ILE A 386 1.33 -7.92 21.49
C ILE A 386 1.79 -6.86 22.50
N ARG A 387 0.88 -5.97 22.96
CA ARG A 387 1.20 -4.93 23.96
C ARG A 387 1.68 -5.50 25.28
N GLY A 388 1.18 -6.67 25.65
CA GLY A 388 1.55 -7.36 26.91
C GLY A 388 3.02 -7.71 26.98
N ARG A 389 3.73 -7.85 25.87
CA ARG A 389 5.18 -8.13 25.76
C ARG A 389 5.66 -9.29 26.64
N LYS A 390 4.77 -10.17 27.02
CA LYS A 390 5.10 -11.36 27.82
C LYS A 390 5.91 -12.35 26.98
N THR A 391 6.89 -13.00 27.61
CA THR A 391 7.52 -14.18 27.03
C THR A 391 6.57 -15.36 27.23
N VAL A 392 6.26 -16.03 26.15
CA VAL A 392 5.32 -17.16 26.09
C VAL A 392 5.93 -18.29 25.28
N ARG A 393 5.51 -19.51 25.56
CA ARG A 393 5.81 -20.68 24.71
C ARG A 393 4.70 -20.84 23.68
N SER A 394 5.02 -21.40 22.52
CA SER A 394 4.08 -21.57 21.42
C SER A 394 2.83 -22.36 21.83
N GLU A 395 2.95 -23.34 22.72
CA GLU A 395 1.82 -24.13 23.20
C GLU A 395 0.83 -23.34 24.07
N GLU A 396 1.28 -22.27 24.71
CA GLU A 396 0.45 -21.39 25.56
C GLU A 396 -0.46 -20.46 24.73
N LEU A 397 -0.18 -20.37 23.44
CA LEU A 397 -0.95 -19.54 22.51
C LEU A 397 -2.16 -20.26 21.91
N ILE A 398 -2.22 -21.59 22.04
CA ILE A 398 -3.38 -22.37 21.56
C ILE A 398 -4.61 -21.98 22.37
N GLY A 399 -5.63 -21.45 21.70
CA GLY A 399 -6.85 -20.94 22.31
C GLY A 399 -6.74 -19.57 22.98
N ALA A 400 -5.63 -18.86 22.84
CA ALA A 400 -5.44 -17.53 23.44
C ALA A 400 -6.36 -16.45 22.79
N ILE A 401 -6.66 -16.58 21.52
CA ILE A 401 -7.64 -15.74 20.80
C ILE A 401 -8.73 -16.67 20.25
N ARG A 402 -9.97 -16.51 20.77
CA ARG A 402 -11.16 -17.33 20.41
C ARG A 402 -12.33 -16.47 19.98
#